data_12d385524399fe2ffe77bc1575426f55
#
_entry.id   12d385524399fe2ffe77bc1575426f55
#
_cell.length_a   1.000
_cell.length_b   1.000
_cell.length_c   1.000
_cell.angle_alpha   90.00
_cell.angle_beta   90.00
_cell.angle_gamma   90.00
#
_symmetry.space_group_name_H-M   'P 1'
#
loop_
_entity.id
_entity.type
_entity.pdbx_description
1 polymer ?
#
loop_
_entity_poly.entity_id
_entity_poly.type
_entity_poly.pdbx_seq_one_letter_code
_entity_poly.pdbx_strand_id
1 'polypeptide(L)'
;MNAFAAPPMVSLDDARQALETTSKVVIDIREPYEHANGVAKGAKLIPMSQLGKRLAELPKPGAEPFLVICNTQNRSANIVGQLQSMGYTNASYVNGGMSQWARQAWPMVKP
;
A
#
# COMPACT_ATOMS: atom_id res chain seq x y z
N MET A 1 -8.70 9.98 -23.89
CA MET A 1 -8.87 9.13 -22.70
C MET A 1 -7.60 8.35 -22.46
N ASN A 2 -7.15 8.31 -21.23
CA ASN A 2 -5.92 7.62 -20.89
C ASN A 2 -6.19 6.43 -19.98
N ALA A 3 -6.91 5.43 -20.55
CA ALA A 3 -7.27 4.22 -19.81
C ALA A 3 -6.05 3.39 -19.41
N PHE A 4 -4.88 3.65 -20.02
CA PHE A 4 -3.65 2.87 -19.80
C PHE A 4 -2.57 3.69 -19.13
N ALA A 5 -2.95 4.78 -18.45
CA ALA A 5 -1.98 5.51 -17.66
C ALA A 5 -1.38 4.60 -16.60
N ALA A 6 -0.08 4.71 -16.39
CA ALA A 6 0.58 3.98 -15.32
C ALA A 6 -0.06 4.33 -13.97
N PRO A 7 -0.22 3.37 -13.06
CA PRO A 7 -0.74 3.67 -11.73
C PRO A 7 0.17 4.69 -11.01
N PRO A 8 -0.40 5.57 -10.19
CA PRO A 8 0.40 6.53 -9.42
C PRO A 8 1.34 5.82 -8.44
N MET A 9 2.56 6.31 -8.37
CA MET A 9 3.61 5.72 -7.53
C MET A 9 4.16 6.79 -6.59
N VAL A 10 4.48 6.40 -5.36
CA VAL A 10 5.19 7.24 -4.40
C VAL A 10 6.47 6.55 -3.96
N SER A 11 7.40 7.33 -3.40
CA SER A 11 8.66 6.80 -2.91
C SER A 11 8.46 6.06 -1.58
N LEU A 12 9.44 5.23 -1.23
CA LEU A 12 9.47 4.57 0.07
C LEU A 12 9.59 5.59 1.21
N ASP A 13 10.34 6.67 1.00
CA ASP A 13 10.45 7.75 1.97
C ASP A 13 9.10 8.42 2.23
N ASP A 14 8.31 8.63 1.18
CA ASP A 14 6.97 9.20 1.33
C ASP A 14 6.07 8.28 2.17
N ALA A 15 6.16 6.97 1.96
CA ALA A 15 5.40 6.01 2.74
C ALA A 15 5.82 6.02 4.21
N ARG A 16 7.12 6.07 4.47
CA ARG A 16 7.63 6.16 5.84
C ARG A 16 7.14 7.43 6.53
N GLN A 17 7.22 8.56 5.84
CA GLN A 17 6.74 9.82 6.38
C GLN A 17 5.23 9.77 6.68
N ALA A 18 4.46 9.19 5.78
CA ALA A 18 3.02 9.06 5.98
C ALA A 18 2.69 8.25 7.24
N LEU A 19 3.46 7.19 7.50
CA LEU A 19 3.28 6.36 8.69
C LEU A 19 3.72 7.10 9.96
N GLU A 20 4.85 7.79 9.91
CA GLU A 20 5.39 8.52 11.06
C GLU A 20 4.49 9.67 11.48
N THR A 21 3.92 10.38 10.51
CA THR A 21 3.06 11.53 10.77
C THR A 21 1.57 11.16 10.81
N THR A 22 1.23 9.90 10.53
CA THR A 22 -0.16 9.43 10.39
C THR A 22 -0.98 10.26 9.41
N SER A 23 -0.33 10.83 8.39
CA SER A 23 -0.97 11.74 7.45
C SER A 23 -1.75 11.03 6.35
N LYS A 24 -1.43 9.75 6.09
CA LYS A 24 -2.11 8.93 5.10
C LYS A 24 -2.20 7.50 5.61
N VAL A 25 -3.27 6.82 5.23
CA VAL A 25 -3.41 5.38 5.45
C VAL A 25 -2.43 4.67 4.52
N VAL A 26 -1.64 3.74 5.07
CA VAL A 26 -0.76 2.86 4.28
C VAL A 26 -1.26 1.44 4.49
N ILE A 27 -1.61 0.77 3.40
CA ILE A 27 -2.19 -0.56 3.44
C ILE A 27 -1.15 -1.57 2.94
N ASP A 28 -0.80 -2.52 3.80
CA ASP A 28 0.12 -3.61 3.46
C ASP A 28 -0.72 -4.79 2.97
N ILE A 29 -0.63 -5.05 1.66
CA ILE A 29 -1.44 -6.09 1.00
C ILE A 29 -0.71 -7.44 0.91
N ARG A 30 0.44 -7.58 1.57
CA ARG A 30 1.11 -8.89 1.61
C ARG A 30 0.24 -9.89 2.36
N GLU A 31 0.53 -11.18 2.17
CA GLU A 31 -0.24 -12.23 2.81
C GLU A 31 0.18 -12.42 4.27
N PRO A 32 -0.65 -13.08 5.11
CA PRO A 32 -0.35 -13.23 6.53
C PRO A 32 1.01 -13.87 6.83
N TYR A 33 1.46 -14.82 6.01
CA TYR A 33 2.76 -15.44 6.24
C TYR A 33 3.92 -14.45 6.01
N GLU A 34 3.70 -13.43 5.17
CA GLU A 34 4.67 -12.36 4.97
C GLU A 34 4.61 -11.36 6.13
N HIS A 35 3.40 -11.01 6.59
CA HIS A 35 3.21 -10.13 7.74
C HIS A 35 3.89 -10.68 8.99
N ALA A 36 3.91 -12.00 9.15
CA ALA A 36 4.54 -12.65 10.31
C ALA A 36 6.04 -12.34 10.41
N ASN A 37 6.69 -11.98 9.30
CA ASN A 37 8.11 -11.60 9.27
C ASN A 37 8.35 -10.14 9.67
N GLY A 38 7.29 -9.39 9.91
CA GLY A 38 7.37 -7.99 10.31
C GLY A 38 6.64 -7.07 9.35
N VAL A 39 6.09 -5.99 9.90
CA VAL A 39 5.34 -4.98 9.18
C VAL A 39 5.82 -3.59 9.62
N ALA A 40 5.60 -2.59 8.78
CA ALA A 40 5.85 -1.22 9.19
C ALA A 40 4.82 -0.82 10.24
N LYS A 41 5.28 -0.20 11.32
CA LYS A 41 4.38 0.21 12.40
C LYS A 41 3.33 1.20 11.88
N GLY A 42 2.06 0.92 12.16
CA GLY A 42 0.96 1.78 11.74
C GLY A 42 0.34 1.39 10.41
N ALA A 43 0.94 0.47 9.66
CA ALA A 43 0.34 -0.01 8.42
C ALA A 43 -0.93 -0.81 8.73
N LYS A 44 -1.96 -0.61 7.91
CA LYS A 44 -3.18 -1.40 7.98
C LYS A 44 -2.97 -2.67 7.17
N LEU A 45 -3.24 -3.82 7.78
CA LEU A 45 -2.96 -5.10 7.14
C LEU A 45 -4.24 -5.62 6.47
N ILE A 46 -4.25 -5.61 5.15
CA ILE A 46 -5.34 -6.19 4.36
C ILE A 46 -4.71 -7.06 3.29
N PRO A 47 -4.60 -8.38 3.52
CA PRO A 47 -4.01 -9.27 2.51
C PRO A 47 -4.71 -9.14 1.17
N MET A 48 -3.95 -9.19 0.08
CA MET A 48 -4.51 -9.08 -1.26
C MET A 48 -5.63 -10.09 -1.49
N SER A 49 -5.49 -11.29 -0.93
CA SER A 49 -6.50 -12.34 -1.05
C SER A 49 -7.84 -11.97 -0.36
N GLN A 50 -7.83 -10.99 0.54
CA GLN A 50 -9.02 -10.56 1.28
C GLN A 50 -9.53 -9.19 0.82
N LEU A 51 -8.77 -8.49 -0.01
CA LEU A 51 -9.03 -7.10 -0.35
C LEU A 51 -10.42 -6.90 -0.94
N GLY A 52 -10.83 -7.79 -1.85
CA GLY A 52 -12.15 -7.69 -2.49
C GLY A 52 -13.31 -7.72 -1.51
N LYS A 53 -13.16 -8.43 -0.39
CA LYS A 53 -14.18 -8.52 0.66
C LYS A 53 -14.08 -7.38 1.67
N ARG A 54 -13.00 -6.63 1.65
CA ARG A 54 -12.68 -5.63 2.66
C ARG A 54 -12.55 -4.23 2.08
N LEU A 55 -13.12 -3.98 0.91
CA LEU A 55 -13.05 -2.67 0.26
C LEU A 55 -13.63 -1.54 1.13
N ALA A 56 -14.58 -1.86 1.98
CA ALA A 56 -15.17 -0.87 2.89
C ALA A 56 -14.15 -0.31 3.90
N GLU A 57 -13.03 -0.99 4.09
CA GLU A 57 -11.96 -0.54 4.99
C GLU A 57 -10.99 0.43 4.34
N LEU A 58 -11.09 0.63 3.03
CA LEU A 58 -10.28 1.62 2.32
C LEU A 58 -10.91 3.01 2.46
N PRO A 59 -10.11 4.08 2.36
CA PRO A 59 -10.68 5.40 2.10
C PRO A 59 -11.58 5.34 0.88
N LYS A 60 -12.69 6.06 0.91
CA LYS A 60 -13.67 6.00 -0.18
C LYS A 60 -13.07 6.48 -1.49
N PRO A 61 -13.60 6.00 -2.64
CA PRO A 61 -13.12 6.47 -3.93
C PRO A 61 -13.11 7.99 -4.02
N GLY A 62 -11.96 8.56 -4.40
CA GLY A 62 -11.79 10.00 -4.55
C GLY A 62 -11.67 10.80 -3.25
N ALA A 63 -11.72 10.14 -2.10
CA ALA A 63 -11.56 10.78 -0.79
C ALA A 63 -10.08 10.96 -0.44
N GLU A 64 -9.68 10.76 0.83
CA GLU A 64 -8.30 10.98 1.26
C GLU A 64 -7.33 10.09 0.49
N PRO A 65 -6.15 10.60 0.12
CA PRO A 65 -5.10 9.77 -0.48
C PRO A 65 -4.70 8.63 0.44
N PHE A 66 -4.44 7.46 -0.14
CA PHE A 66 -3.90 6.33 0.61
C PHE A 66 -2.86 5.60 -0.22
N LEU A 67 -2.00 4.86 0.46
CA LEU A 67 -0.88 4.17 -0.14
C LEU A 67 -1.04 2.66 0.00
N VAL A 68 -0.57 1.93 -1.01
CA VAL A 68 -0.61 0.46 -1.03
C VAL A 68 0.82 -0.04 -1.14
N ILE A 69 1.25 -0.87 -0.20
CA ILE A 69 2.60 -1.43 -0.19
C ILE A 69 2.52 -2.95 -0.23
N CYS A 70 3.47 -3.56 -0.92
CA CYS A 70 3.66 -5.01 -0.92
C CYS A 70 5.14 -5.32 -0.69
N ASN A 71 5.61 -6.51 -1.08
CA ASN A 71 7.00 -6.87 -0.82
C ASN A 71 7.97 -6.10 -1.74
N THR A 72 7.64 -5.98 -3.01
CA THR A 72 8.40 -5.15 -3.97
C THR A 72 7.50 -4.01 -4.44
N GLN A 73 6.98 -4.06 -5.64
CA GLN A 73 5.96 -3.11 -6.11
C GLN A 73 5.00 -3.76 -7.10
N ASN A 74 5.21 -5.02 -7.46
CA ASN A 74 4.46 -5.65 -8.54
C ASN A 74 2.99 -5.85 -8.17
N ARG A 75 2.72 -6.46 -7.01
CA ARG A 75 1.33 -6.68 -6.57
C ARG A 75 0.64 -5.34 -6.30
N SER A 76 1.32 -4.42 -5.63
CA SER A 76 0.72 -3.13 -5.26
C SER A 76 0.44 -2.28 -6.49
N ALA A 77 1.34 -2.26 -7.49
CA ALA A 77 1.10 -1.54 -8.73
C ALA A 77 -0.13 -2.09 -9.47
N ASN A 78 -0.25 -3.43 -9.53
CA ASN A 78 -1.38 -4.09 -10.16
C ASN A 78 -2.69 -3.76 -9.43
N ILE A 79 -2.68 -3.87 -8.11
CA ILE A 79 -3.86 -3.56 -7.28
C ILE A 79 -4.28 -2.11 -7.43
N VAL A 80 -3.33 -1.18 -7.41
CA VAL A 80 -3.65 0.24 -7.59
C VAL A 80 -4.25 0.49 -8.97
N GLY A 81 -3.73 -0.18 -10.01
CA GLY A 81 -4.33 -0.10 -11.34
C GLY A 81 -5.79 -0.54 -11.36
N GLN A 82 -6.10 -1.65 -10.68
CA GLN A 82 -7.47 -2.13 -10.57
C GLN A 82 -8.34 -1.17 -9.75
N LEU A 83 -7.82 -0.67 -8.64
CA LEU A 83 -8.54 0.29 -7.80
C LEU A 83 -8.85 1.57 -8.57
N GLN A 84 -7.88 2.07 -9.36
CA GLN A 84 -8.10 3.25 -10.20
C GLN A 84 -9.26 3.03 -11.15
N SER A 85 -9.35 1.87 -11.78
CA SER A 85 -10.44 1.56 -12.71
C SER A 85 -11.80 1.44 -12.00
N MET A 86 -11.80 1.28 -10.67
CA MET A 86 -13.00 1.24 -9.84
C MET A 86 -13.35 2.60 -9.25
N GLY A 87 -12.62 3.66 -9.61
CA GLY A 87 -12.88 5.00 -9.11
C GLY A 87 -12.02 5.44 -7.93
N TYR A 88 -11.11 4.59 -7.44
CA TYR A 88 -10.19 4.95 -6.35
C TYR A 88 -9.02 5.78 -6.92
N THR A 89 -9.33 6.98 -7.37
CA THR A 89 -8.33 7.91 -7.93
C THR A 89 -7.33 8.38 -6.87
N ASN A 90 -7.63 8.13 -5.61
CA ASN A 90 -6.84 8.51 -4.44
C ASN A 90 -5.82 7.46 -4.02
N ALA A 91 -5.72 6.32 -4.74
CA ALA A 91 -4.77 5.25 -4.42
C ALA A 91 -3.45 5.45 -5.15
N SER A 92 -2.33 5.21 -4.46
CA SER A 92 -0.99 5.17 -5.07
C SER A 92 -0.24 3.98 -4.48
N TYR A 93 0.70 3.41 -5.25
CA TYR A 93 1.50 2.31 -4.73
C TYR A 93 2.90 2.80 -4.34
N VAL A 94 3.55 2.04 -3.45
CA VAL A 94 4.86 2.39 -2.90
C VAL A 94 5.95 1.65 -3.67
N ASN A 95 6.90 2.40 -4.22
CA ASN A 95 8.04 1.83 -4.93
C ASN A 95 8.97 1.10 -3.95
N GLY A 96 9.46 -0.07 -4.35
CA GLY A 96 10.44 -0.83 -3.58
C GLY A 96 9.87 -1.72 -2.48
N GLY A 97 8.75 -1.35 -1.90
CA GLY A 97 8.01 -2.18 -0.95
C GLY A 97 8.76 -2.55 0.32
N MET A 98 8.26 -3.57 1.01
CA MET A 98 8.83 -3.98 2.30
C MET A 98 10.20 -4.62 2.17
N SER A 99 10.58 -5.15 1.01
CA SER A 99 11.93 -5.66 0.82
C SER A 99 12.97 -4.54 0.88
N GLN A 100 12.68 -3.40 0.27
CA GLN A 100 13.56 -2.23 0.37
C GLN A 100 13.53 -1.63 1.78
N TRP A 101 12.36 -1.62 2.41
CA TRP A 101 12.22 -1.19 3.81
C TRP A 101 13.20 -1.96 4.71
N ALA A 102 13.23 -3.29 4.54
CA ALA A 102 14.13 -4.16 5.31
C ALA A 102 15.60 -3.89 4.97
N ARG A 103 15.93 -3.66 3.70
CA ARG A 103 17.31 -3.35 3.29
C ARG A 103 17.82 -2.05 3.88
N GLN A 104 16.93 -1.07 4.07
CA GLN A 104 17.26 0.18 4.72
C GLN A 104 17.39 0.02 6.24
N ALA A 105 17.12 -1.17 6.77
CA ALA A 105 17.07 -1.45 8.20
C ALA A 105 16.09 -0.53 8.93
N TRP A 106 15.03 -0.12 8.27
CA TRP A 106 13.99 0.69 8.89
C TRP A 106 13.18 -0.18 9.86
N PRO A 107 12.66 0.42 10.95
CA PRO A 107 11.99 -0.36 11.99
C PRO A 107 10.78 -1.12 11.48
N MET A 108 10.66 -2.37 11.93
CA MET A 108 9.48 -3.18 11.71
C MET A 108 9.00 -3.73 13.05
N VAL A 109 7.71 -4.04 13.11
CA VAL A 109 7.09 -4.63 14.29
C VAL A 109 6.39 -5.93 13.91
N LYS A 110 6.16 -6.80 14.88
CA LYS A 110 5.33 -7.98 14.66
C LYS A 110 3.86 -7.57 14.76
N PRO A 111 3.04 -8.07 13.86
CA PRO A 111 1.61 -7.76 13.91
C PRO A 111 0.92 -8.41 15.11
#